data_26e03da23b188ffc345eb8587aea2835
#
_entry.id   26e03da23b188ffc345eb8587aea2835
#
_cell.length_a   1.000
_cell.length_b   1.000
_cell.length_c   1.000
_cell.angle_alpha   90.00
_cell.angle_beta   90.00
_cell.angle_gamma   90.00
#
_symmetry.space_group_name_H-M   'P 1'
#
loop_
_entity.id
_entity.type
_entity.pdbx_description
1 polymer ?
#
loop_
_entity_poly.entity_id
_entity_poly.type
_entity_poly.pdbx_seq_one_letter_code
_entity_poly.pdbx_strand_id
1 'polypeptide(L)'
;MLVATVNPKEKKTTLISIPRDTRTEIVGHGTVEKVAHAYAYGQAKMAMDTVDNLLDMQLNHYVWINMMGFEELVNAVDGVEVNNKFEFTQDDMTFKEGHIKLNGKEALAYTRMRYEDPNGDYGRQERQQQVIEAIADKALGFTGVKRYKDILKAIENNMKTDLEPDEMFEIAMKYRDSFKHIESDTLKGEGVMIDDISYQEIPQAELTRVRDLIHSQLK
;
A
#
# COMPACT_ATOMS: atom_id res chain seq x y z
N MET A 1 -3.75 -4.65 -0.87
CA MET A 1 -2.32 -4.85 -0.55
C MET A 1 -1.52 -3.96 -1.47
N LEU A 2 -0.31 -3.55 -1.04
CA LEU A 2 0.58 -2.71 -1.85
C LEU A 2 1.93 -3.41 -2.00
N VAL A 3 2.46 -3.43 -3.20
CA VAL A 3 3.84 -3.83 -3.49
C VAL A 3 4.63 -2.59 -3.87
N ALA A 4 5.75 -2.36 -3.21
CA ALA A 4 6.67 -1.27 -3.50
C ALA A 4 7.96 -1.83 -4.11
N THR A 5 8.31 -1.40 -5.30
CA THR A 5 9.56 -1.72 -5.97
C THR A 5 10.44 -0.47 -5.99
N VAL A 6 11.62 -0.55 -5.38
CA VAL A 6 12.55 0.57 -5.27
C VAL A 6 13.72 0.37 -6.21
N ASN A 7 13.88 1.25 -7.20
CA ASN A 7 15.02 1.24 -8.14
C ASN A 7 15.97 2.40 -7.83
N PRO A 8 17.14 2.14 -7.19
CA PRO A 8 18.08 3.19 -6.86
C PRO A 8 18.84 3.74 -8.08
N LYS A 9 18.96 2.98 -9.16
CA LYS A 9 19.63 3.44 -10.39
C LYS A 9 18.79 4.50 -11.12
N GLU A 10 17.49 4.22 -11.24
CA GLU A 10 16.51 5.13 -11.85
C GLU A 10 15.99 6.19 -10.88
N LYS A 11 16.37 6.09 -9.59
CA LYS A 11 15.90 6.96 -8.50
C LYS A 11 14.38 7.03 -8.42
N LYS A 12 13.73 5.88 -8.54
CA LYS A 12 12.28 5.74 -8.68
C LYS A 12 11.75 4.65 -7.76
N THR A 13 10.55 4.86 -7.24
CA THR A 13 9.74 3.85 -6.55
C THR A 13 8.45 3.63 -7.34
N THR A 14 8.08 2.38 -7.56
CA THR A 14 6.80 2.02 -8.15
C THR A 14 5.94 1.33 -7.10
N LEU A 15 4.72 1.86 -6.88
CA LEU A 15 3.72 1.28 -5.99
C LEU A 15 2.65 0.58 -6.83
N ILE A 16 2.45 -0.71 -6.59
CA ILE A 16 1.39 -1.50 -7.24
C ILE A 16 0.33 -1.87 -6.21
N SER A 17 -0.89 -1.37 -6.38
CA SER A 17 -2.03 -1.82 -5.60
C SER A 17 -2.56 -3.15 -6.12
N ILE A 18 -2.71 -4.13 -5.22
CA ILE A 18 -3.37 -5.41 -5.50
C ILE A 18 -4.74 -5.38 -4.83
N PRO A 19 -5.85 -5.47 -5.60
CA PRO A 19 -7.19 -5.56 -5.02
C PRO A 19 -7.28 -6.74 -4.03
N ARG A 20 -7.86 -6.50 -2.86
CA ARG A 20 -7.97 -7.53 -1.81
C ARG A 20 -8.75 -8.78 -2.26
N ASP A 21 -9.67 -8.60 -3.19
CA ASP A 21 -10.56 -9.64 -3.71
C ASP A 21 -9.99 -10.32 -4.98
N THR A 22 -8.71 -10.04 -5.34
CA THR A 22 -8.01 -10.73 -6.44
C THR A 22 -8.04 -12.23 -6.22
N ARG A 23 -8.59 -12.96 -7.19
CA ARG A 23 -8.65 -14.42 -7.17
C ARG A 23 -7.32 -14.99 -7.61
N THR A 24 -6.68 -15.77 -6.73
CA THR A 24 -5.39 -16.39 -7.00
C THR A 24 -5.21 -17.66 -6.18
N GLU A 25 -4.27 -18.50 -6.57
CA GLU A 25 -3.81 -19.62 -5.74
C GLU A 25 -3.19 -19.08 -4.45
N ILE A 26 -3.63 -19.61 -3.30
CA ILE A 26 -3.02 -19.32 -2.00
C ILE A 26 -1.88 -20.32 -1.79
N VAL A 27 -0.67 -19.84 -1.98
CA VAL A 27 0.54 -20.69 -1.94
C VAL A 27 0.71 -21.33 -0.57
N GLY A 28 0.82 -22.66 -0.57
CA GLY A 28 0.95 -23.45 0.66
C GLY A 28 -0.37 -23.77 1.37
N HIS A 29 -1.51 -23.26 0.89
CA HIS A 29 -2.85 -23.60 1.42
C HIS A 29 -3.63 -24.55 0.50
N GLY A 30 -3.32 -24.58 -0.81
CA GLY A 30 -3.93 -25.50 -1.78
C GLY A 30 -5.33 -25.09 -2.25
N THR A 31 -5.71 -23.82 -2.07
CA THR A 31 -6.99 -23.25 -2.52
C THR A 31 -6.78 -22.10 -3.49
N VAL A 32 -7.81 -21.81 -4.29
CA VAL A 32 -7.87 -20.61 -5.13
C VAL A 32 -8.92 -19.68 -4.56
N GLU A 33 -8.49 -18.58 -3.97
CA GLU A 33 -9.34 -17.67 -3.20
C GLU A 33 -8.89 -16.20 -3.36
N LYS A 34 -9.44 -15.30 -2.51
CA LYS A 34 -9.00 -13.91 -2.45
C LYS A 34 -7.58 -13.80 -1.91
N VAL A 35 -6.73 -13.06 -2.57
CA VAL A 35 -5.34 -12.83 -2.13
C VAL A 35 -5.25 -12.37 -0.67
N ALA A 36 -6.24 -11.61 -0.18
CA ALA A 36 -6.27 -11.16 1.22
C ALA A 36 -6.40 -12.30 2.24
N HIS A 37 -6.89 -13.49 1.86
CA HIS A 37 -7.01 -14.64 2.75
C HIS A 37 -5.65 -15.27 3.09
N ALA A 38 -4.64 -15.10 2.23
CA ALA A 38 -3.29 -15.62 2.48
C ALA A 38 -2.73 -15.14 3.83
N TYR A 39 -2.94 -13.87 4.17
CA TYR A 39 -2.49 -13.35 5.47
C TYR A 39 -3.27 -13.96 6.64
N ALA A 40 -4.56 -14.21 6.48
CA ALA A 40 -5.38 -14.82 7.54
C ALA A 40 -4.96 -16.28 7.81
N TYR A 41 -4.54 -17.03 6.79
CA TYR A 41 -4.15 -18.43 6.92
C TYR A 41 -2.70 -18.60 7.38
N GLY A 42 -1.76 -17.86 6.87
CA GLY A 42 -0.32 -18.05 7.12
C GLY A 42 0.48 -16.77 7.39
N GLN A 43 -0.19 -15.71 7.84
CA GLN A 43 0.43 -14.42 8.18
C GLN A 43 1.24 -13.85 7.00
N ALA A 44 2.31 -13.09 7.30
CA ALA A 44 3.11 -12.40 6.30
C ALA A 44 3.78 -13.35 5.30
N LYS A 45 4.29 -14.49 5.78
CA LYS A 45 4.98 -15.43 4.88
C LYS A 45 4.07 -15.94 3.77
N MET A 46 2.89 -16.45 4.09
CA MET A 46 1.97 -16.95 3.08
C MET A 46 1.45 -15.84 2.17
N ALA A 47 1.26 -14.63 2.71
CA ALA A 47 0.89 -13.47 1.91
C ALA A 47 1.99 -13.10 0.91
N MET A 48 3.26 -13.08 1.32
CA MET A 48 4.40 -12.83 0.44
C MET A 48 4.51 -13.91 -0.63
N ASP A 49 4.55 -15.19 -0.25
CA ASP A 49 4.66 -16.32 -1.18
C ASP A 49 3.53 -16.29 -2.24
N THR A 50 2.31 -15.91 -1.82
CA THR A 50 1.16 -15.78 -2.71
C THR A 50 1.31 -14.62 -3.69
N VAL A 51 1.80 -13.48 -3.22
CA VAL A 51 2.07 -12.31 -4.09
C VAL A 51 3.24 -12.57 -5.03
N ASP A 52 4.29 -13.24 -4.56
CA ASP A 52 5.44 -13.66 -5.38
C ASP A 52 4.99 -14.54 -6.54
N ASN A 53 4.14 -15.54 -6.26
CA ASN A 53 3.56 -16.39 -7.30
C ASN A 53 2.65 -15.61 -8.26
N LEU A 54 1.80 -14.71 -7.74
CA LEU A 54 0.89 -13.90 -8.55
C LEU A 54 1.64 -12.96 -9.50
N LEU A 55 2.70 -12.31 -9.03
CA LEU A 55 3.43 -11.28 -9.78
C LEU A 55 4.73 -11.75 -10.41
N ASP A 56 5.09 -13.05 -10.26
CA ASP A 56 6.34 -13.64 -10.76
C ASP A 56 7.57 -12.83 -10.31
N MET A 57 7.67 -12.62 -9.01
CA MET A 57 8.74 -11.84 -8.38
C MET A 57 9.17 -12.48 -7.06
N GLN A 58 10.16 -11.89 -6.41
CA GLN A 58 10.56 -12.23 -5.05
C GLN A 58 10.53 -10.98 -4.17
N LEU A 59 9.62 -10.96 -3.20
CA LEU A 59 9.55 -9.92 -2.19
C LEU A 59 10.69 -10.11 -1.17
N ASN A 60 11.39 -9.03 -0.85
CA ASN A 60 12.49 -9.08 0.11
C ASN A 60 11.98 -8.89 1.54
N HIS A 61 11.05 -7.98 1.74
CA HIS A 61 10.58 -7.56 3.06
C HIS A 61 9.08 -7.29 3.06
N TYR A 62 8.50 -7.26 4.26
CA TYR A 62 7.12 -6.84 4.45
C TYR A 62 6.97 -5.80 5.56
N VAL A 63 5.94 -4.99 5.44
CA VAL A 63 5.42 -4.15 6.51
C VAL A 63 3.92 -4.38 6.63
N TRP A 64 3.47 -4.77 7.79
CA TRP A 64 2.06 -4.85 8.15
C TRP A 64 1.76 -3.81 9.22
N ILE A 65 0.70 -3.04 9.04
CA ILE A 65 0.25 -2.03 9.98
C ILE A 65 -1.26 -2.17 10.17
N ASN A 66 -1.72 -2.10 11.44
CA ASN A 66 -3.15 -2.07 11.71
C ASN A 66 -3.72 -0.64 11.59
N MET A 67 -5.04 -0.49 11.75
CA MET A 67 -5.72 0.81 11.61
C MET A 67 -5.19 1.84 12.61
N MET A 68 -4.92 1.44 13.85
CA MET A 68 -4.39 2.33 14.89
C MET A 68 -2.97 2.80 14.54
N GLY A 69 -2.10 1.88 14.12
CA GLY A 69 -0.74 2.22 13.68
C GLY A 69 -0.73 3.13 12.44
N PHE A 70 -1.70 2.98 11.54
CA PHE A 70 -1.84 3.89 10.42
C PHE A 70 -2.18 5.32 10.88
N GLU A 71 -3.13 5.48 11.82
CA GLU A 71 -3.44 6.79 12.43
C GLU A 71 -2.22 7.38 13.14
N GLU A 72 -1.52 6.57 13.93
CA GLU A 72 -0.31 6.97 14.65
C GLU A 72 0.81 7.39 13.69
N LEU A 73 1.01 6.67 12.59
CA LEU A 73 2.01 6.99 11.57
C LEU A 73 1.72 8.36 10.93
N VAL A 74 0.47 8.60 10.51
CA VAL A 74 0.08 9.88 9.93
C VAL A 74 0.27 11.02 10.93
N ASN A 75 -0.08 10.83 12.20
CA ASN A 75 0.12 11.83 13.25
C ASN A 75 1.62 12.06 13.54
N ALA A 76 2.44 11.01 13.51
CA ALA A 76 3.88 11.10 13.75
C ALA A 76 4.62 11.91 12.66
N VAL A 77 4.07 11.99 11.46
CA VAL A 77 4.58 12.85 10.37
C VAL A 77 3.91 14.23 10.31
N ASP A 78 3.18 14.64 11.34
CA ASP A 78 2.45 15.91 11.46
C ASP A 78 1.28 16.04 10.46
N GLY A 79 0.66 14.92 10.11
CA GLY A 79 -0.44 14.85 9.15
C GLY A 79 0.03 14.85 7.70
N VAL A 80 -0.89 14.60 6.81
CA VAL A 80 -0.65 14.52 5.36
C VAL A 80 -1.52 15.50 4.60
N GLU A 81 -1.08 15.88 3.41
CA GLU A 81 -1.84 16.71 2.48
C GLU A 81 -2.12 15.91 1.23
N VAL A 82 -3.40 15.89 0.80
CA VAL A 82 -3.85 15.16 -0.38
C VAL A 82 -4.72 16.06 -1.26
N ASN A 83 -4.81 15.71 -2.55
CA ASN A 83 -5.73 16.39 -3.47
C ASN A 83 -6.98 15.52 -3.66
N ASN A 84 -8.06 15.85 -2.94
CA ASN A 84 -9.32 15.13 -3.04
C ASN A 84 -10.07 15.50 -4.33
N LYS A 85 -10.46 14.49 -5.11
CA LYS A 85 -11.05 14.68 -6.45
C LYS A 85 -12.50 15.14 -6.42
N PHE A 86 -13.24 14.90 -5.32
CA PHE A 86 -14.66 15.28 -5.15
C PHE A 86 -15.04 15.24 -3.67
N GLU A 87 -16.09 15.99 -3.30
CA GLU A 87 -16.60 15.99 -1.94
C GLU A 87 -17.32 14.67 -1.60
N PHE A 88 -17.05 14.13 -0.40
CA PHE A 88 -17.73 12.95 0.15
C PHE A 88 -17.74 12.97 1.68
N THR A 89 -18.57 12.10 2.27
CA THR A 89 -18.63 11.91 3.73
C THR A 89 -18.30 10.46 4.10
N GLN A 90 -17.44 10.28 5.09
CA GLN A 90 -17.06 8.97 5.63
C GLN A 90 -16.83 9.08 7.14
N ASP A 91 -17.39 8.15 7.92
CA ASP A 91 -17.25 8.09 9.38
C ASP A 91 -17.61 9.45 10.05
N ASP A 92 -18.73 10.08 9.62
CA ASP A 92 -19.22 11.40 10.05
C ASP A 92 -18.27 12.60 9.77
N MET A 93 -17.29 12.41 8.89
CA MET A 93 -16.35 13.44 8.45
C MET A 93 -16.59 13.80 6.99
N THR A 94 -16.67 15.08 6.67
CA THR A 94 -16.82 15.57 5.30
C THR A 94 -15.48 15.99 4.73
N PHE A 95 -15.11 15.41 3.60
CA PHE A 95 -13.88 15.69 2.85
C PHE A 95 -14.23 16.51 1.63
N LYS A 96 -13.85 17.80 1.64
CA LYS A 96 -14.11 18.72 0.52
C LYS A 96 -13.22 18.43 -0.66
N GLU A 97 -13.68 18.77 -1.86
CA GLU A 97 -12.87 18.74 -3.07
C GLU A 97 -11.66 19.69 -2.97
N GLY A 98 -10.54 19.32 -3.55
CA GLY A 98 -9.31 20.11 -3.61
C GLY A 98 -8.25 19.67 -2.60
N HIS A 99 -7.30 20.56 -2.31
CA HIS A 99 -6.23 20.29 -1.36
C HIS A 99 -6.74 20.31 0.08
N ILE A 100 -6.60 19.20 0.77
CA ILE A 100 -7.00 19.03 2.17
C ILE A 100 -5.86 18.48 3.01
N LYS A 101 -5.78 18.93 4.26
CA LYS A 101 -4.86 18.37 5.26
C LYS A 101 -5.62 17.40 6.14
N LEU A 102 -5.02 16.24 6.40
CA LEU A 102 -5.60 15.14 7.17
C LEU A 102 -4.71 14.80 8.35
N ASN A 103 -5.30 14.70 9.54
CA ASN A 103 -4.70 14.01 10.69
C ASN A 103 -4.88 12.48 10.56
N GLY A 104 -4.38 11.68 11.51
CA GLY A 104 -4.44 10.23 11.45
C GLY A 104 -5.85 9.67 11.31
N LYS A 105 -6.80 10.17 12.12
CA LYS A 105 -8.19 9.71 12.09
C LYS A 105 -8.89 10.09 10.77
N GLU A 106 -8.67 11.30 10.30
CA GLU A 106 -9.20 11.76 9.01
C GLU A 106 -8.59 10.96 7.84
N ALA A 107 -7.28 10.71 7.85
CA ALA A 107 -6.60 9.91 6.83
C ALA A 107 -7.12 8.46 6.79
N LEU A 108 -7.39 7.86 7.96
CA LEU A 108 -7.99 6.53 8.01
C LEU A 108 -9.39 6.53 7.39
N ALA A 109 -10.27 7.47 7.77
CA ALA A 109 -11.61 7.60 7.19
C ALA A 109 -11.52 7.85 5.67
N TYR A 110 -10.67 8.79 5.23
CA TYR A 110 -10.44 9.10 3.82
C TYR A 110 -10.05 7.88 2.99
N THR A 111 -9.16 7.03 3.50
CA THR A 111 -8.70 5.81 2.82
C THR A 111 -9.67 4.64 2.88
N ARG A 112 -10.73 4.71 3.68
CA ARG A 112 -11.76 3.67 3.82
C ARG A 112 -12.97 3.90 2.93
N MET A 113 -13.24 5.13 2.51
CA MET A 113 -14.40 5.45 1.68
C MET A 113 -14.38 4.63 0.38
N ARG A 114 -15.53 4.09 0.01
CA ARG A 114 -15.68 3.21 -1.15
C ARG A 114 -17.01 3.46 -1.88
N TYR A 115 -18.10 3.62 -1.14
CA TYR A 115 -19.45 3.54 -1.69
C TYR A 115 -19.85 4.77 -2.50
N GLU A 116 -19.35 5.96 -2.16
CA GLU A 116 -19.62 7.20 -2.90
C GLU A 116 -18.63 7.43 -4.04
N ASP A 117 -17.60 6.56 -4.18
CA ASP A 117 -16.61 6.69 -5.25
C ASP A 117 -17.15 6.16 -6.58
N PRO A 118 -17.14 6.95 -7.65
CA PRO A 118 -17.52 6.48 -8.99
C PRO A 118 -16.69 5.29 -9.48
N ASN A 119 -15.42 5.18 -9.02
CA ASN A 119 -14.50 4.09 -9.33
C ASN A 119 -14.53 2.96 -8.27
N GLY A 120 -15.39 3.05 -7.25
CA GLY A 120 -15.57 2.03 -6.21
C GLY A 120 -14.26 1.68 -5.49
N ASP A 121 -13.88 0.40 -5.55
CA ASP A 121 -12.67 -0.08 -4.87
C ASP A 121 -11.36 0.49 -5.44
N TYR A 122 -11.30 0.76 -6.72
CA TYR A 122 -10.13 1.38 -7.36
C TYR A 122 -9.89 2.80 -6.87
N GLY A 123 -10.95 3.61 -6.72
CA GLY A 123 -10.83 4.94 -6.13
C GLY A 123 -10.37 4.91 -4.67
N ARG A 124 -10.80 3.91 -3.89
CA ARG A 124 -10.24 3.68 -2.55
C ARG A 124 -8.74 3.38 -2.60
N GLN A 125 -8.29 2.54 -3.53
CA GLN A 125 -6.88 2.21 -3.68
C GLN A 125 -6.05 3.44 -4.10
N GLU A 126 -6.57 4.29 -4.99
CA GLU A 126 -5.93 5.57 -5.34
C GLU A 126 -5.75 6.48 -4.12
N ARG A 127 -6.77 6.60 -3.24
CA ARG A 127 -6.65 7.37 -2.00
C ARG A 127 -5.63 6.79 -1.04
N GLN A 128 -5.55 5.46 -0.94
CA GLN A 128 -4.50 4.80 -0.15
C GLN A 128 -3.10 5.12 -0.67
N GLN A 129 -2.91 5.08 -1.99
CA GLN A 129 -1.64 5.45 -2.62
C GLN A 129 -1.30 6.92 -2.34
N GLN A 130 -2.23 7.86 -2.54
CA GLN A 130 -2.02 9.29 -2.25
C GLN A 130 -1.55 9.53 -0.81
N VAL A 131 -2.18 8.88 0.18
CA VAL A 131 -1.79 9.03 1.58
C VAL A 131 -0.41 8.45 1.85
N ILE A 132 -0.06 7.30 1.25
CA ILE A 132 1.28 6.70 1.39
C ILE A 132 2.35 7.59 0.75
N GLU A 133 2.09 8.13 -0.44
CA GLU A 133 2.97 9.10 -1.10
C GLU A 133 3.18 10.34 -0.23
N ALA A 134 2.12 10.89 0.34
CA ALA A 134 2.20 12.04 1.22
C ALA A 134 2.96 11.76 2.54
N ILE A 135 2.82 10.54 3.10
CA ILE A 135 3.63 10.10 4.25
C ILE A 135 5.10 10.03 3.86
N ALA A 136 5.43 9.46 2.70
CA ALA A 136 6.80 9.37 2.21
C ALA A 136 7.43 10.75 2.01
N ASP A 137 6.71 11.68 1.40
CA ASP A 137 7.16 13.07 1.20
C ASP A 137 7.45 13.79 2.53
N LYS A 138 6.55 13.64 3.52
CA LYS A 138 6.75 14.20 4.86
C LYS A 138 7.97 13.57 5.55
N ALA A 139 8.11 12.25 5.48
CA ALA A 139 9.24 11.54 6.09
C ALA A 139 10.59 11.95 5.46
N LEU A 140 10.63 12.17 4.14
CA LEU A 140 11.81 12.66 3.43
C LEU A 140 12.21 14.09 3.82
N GLY A 141 11.26 14.91 4.24
CA GLY A 141 11.49 16.26 4.77
C GLY A 141 12.17 16.28 6.12
N PHE A 142 12.13 15.18 6.87
CA PHE A 142 12.75 15.10 8.20
C PHE A 142 14.25 14.85 8.08
N THR A 143 15.04 15.68 8.75
CA THR A 143 16.49 15.52 8.86
C THR A 143 16.84 15.00 10.24
N GLY A 144 17.51 13.82 10.26
CA GLY A 144 18.10 13.27 11.48
C GLY A 144 17.47 11.99 12.02
N VAL A 145 18.37 11.13 12.51
CA VAL A 145 18.07 9.80 13.09
C VAL A 145 17.02 9.86 14.21
N LYS A 146 17.02 10.93 15.01
CA LYS A 146 16.12 11.05 16.16
C LYS A 146 14.66 11.09 15.72
N ARG A 147 14.30 11.93 14.73
CA ARG A 147 12.91 12.05 14.25
C ARG A 147 12.40 10.72 13.66
N TYR A 148 13.26 10.03 12.92
CA TYR A 148 12.92 8.72 12.37
C TYR A 148 12.66 7.68 13.48
N LYS A 149 13.51 7.62 14.50
CA LYS A 149 13.30 6.72 15.65
C LYS A 149 12.04 7.06 16.44
N ASP A 150 11.71 8.34 16.57
CA ASP A 150 10.46 8.78 17.23
C ASP A 150 9.21 8.30 16.43
N ILE A 151 9.25 8.35 15.10
CA ILE A 151 8.17 7.82 14.23
C ILE A 151 8.03 6.31 14.40
N LEU A 152 9.12 5.55 14.30
CA LEU A 152 9.08 4.09 14.45
C LEU A 152 8.56 3.70 15.83
N LYS A 153 9.00 4.38 16.87
CA LYS A 153 8.53 4.15 18.25
C LYS A 153 7.04 4.42 18.42
N ALA A 154 6.51 5.43 17.72
CA ALA A 154 5.08 5.74 17.79
C ALA A 154 4.21 4.60 17.25
N ILE A 155 4.69 3.81 16.30
CA ILE A 155 3.93 2.75 15.62
C ILE A 155 4.36 1.33 16.01
N GLU A 156 5.39 1.15 16.85
CA GLU A 156 6.03 -0.15 17.15
C GLU A 156 5.05 -1.23 17.61
N ASN A 157 4.03 -0.85 18.40
CA ASN A 157 3.03 -1.80 18.93
C ASN A 157 1.94 -2.18 17.90
N ASN A 158 1.84 -1.44 16.80
CA ASN A 158 0.80 -1.54 15.80
C ASN A 158 1.33 -1.88 14.40
N MET A 159 2.62 -2.21 14.32
CA MET A 159 3.33 -2.61 13.10
C MET A 159 3.99 -3.98 13.28
N LYS A 160 4.07 -4.75 12.20
CA LYS A 160 4.89 -5.96 12.09
C LYS A 160 5.72 -5.89 10.82
N THR A 161 6.98 -6.26 10.93
CA THR A 161 7.91 -6.30 9.80
C THR A 161 9.02 -7.29 10.13
N ASP A 162 9.75 -7.71 9.12
CA ASP A 162 11.00 -8.49 9.22
C ASP A 162 12.25 -7.62 9.25
N LEU A 163 12.08 -6.29 9.12
CA LEU A 163 13.17 -5.33 9.16
C LEU A 163 13.44 -4.83 10.59
N GLU A 164 14.70 -4.79 10.97
CA GLU A 164 15.12 -4.11 12.20
C GLU A 164 15.07 -2.58 12.05
N PRO A 165 14.87 -1.80 13.12
CA PRO A 165 14.76 -0.34 13.06
C PRO A 165 15.96 0.34 12.38
N ASP A 166 17.16 -0.16 12.58
CA ASP A 166 18.37 0.41 11.97
C ASP A 166 18.43 0.08 10.46
N GLU A 167 17.97 -1.10 10.02
CA GLU A 167 17.84 -1.47 8.61
C GLU A 167 16.80 -0.59 7.89
N MET A 168 15.67 -0.33 8.52
CA MET A 168 14.66 0.59 7.97
C MET A 168 15.24 1.99 7.77
N PHE A 169 16.04 2.47 8.74
CA PHE A 169 16.72 3.76 8.63
C PHE A 169 17.75 3.76 7.49
N GLU A 170 18.55 2.71 7.37
CA GLU A 170 19.54 2.58 6.27
C GLU A 170 18.83 2.58 4.91
N ILE A 171 17.72 1.84 4.76
CA ILE A 171 16.91 1.83 3.54
C ILE A 171 16.39 3.24 3.23
N ALA A 172 15.81 3.91 4.23
CA ALA A 172 15.26 5.25 4.05
C ALA A 172 16.34 6.26 3.62
N MET A 173 17.55 6.15 4.16
CA MET A 173 18.68 7.04 3.81
C MET A 173 19.31 6.68 2.47
N LYS A 174 19.56 5.40 2.23
CA LYS A 174 20.23 4.90 1.02
C LYS A 174 19.37 5.11 -0.24
N TYR A 175 18.07 4.92 -0.10
CA TYR A 175 17.11 5.02 -1.22
C TYR A 175 16.32 6.32 -1.22
N ARG A 176 16.71 7.31 -0.44
CA ARG A 176 16.01 8.60 -0.29
C ARG A 176 15.63 9.24 -1.61
N ASP A 177 16.53 9.23 -2.59
CA ASP A 177 16.26 9.83 -3.90
C ASP A 177 15.21 9.05 -4.70
N SER A 178 15.11 7.73 -4.50
CA SER A 178 14.09 6.91 -5.14
C SER A 178 12.69 7.18 -4.58
N PHE A 179 12.59 7.55 -3.31
CA PHE A 179 11.32 7.90 -2.69
C PHE A 179 10.79 9.30 -3.06
N LYS A 180 11.60 10.13 -3.73
CA LYS A 180 11.14 11.43 -4.28
C LYS A 180 10.34 11.29 -5.56
N HIS A 181 10.43 10.15 -6.24
CA HIS A 181 9.77 9.86 -7.50
C HIS A 181 8.97 8.57 -7.34
N ILE A 182 7.76 8.70 -6.81
CA ILE A 182 6.84 7.60 -6.63
C ILE A 182 5.85 7.60 -7.79
N GLU A 183 5.75 6.47 -8.49
CA GLU A 183 4.71 6.22 -9.48
C GLU A 183 3.79 5.12 -8.98
N SER A 184 2.51 5.38 -9.02
CA SER A 184 1.48 4.46 -8.53
C SER A 184 0.70 3.83 -9.68
N ASP A 185 0.46 2.53 -9.59
CA ASP A 185 -0.36 1.77 -10.53
C ASP A 185 -1.23 0.76 -9.75
N THR A 186 -2.18 0.17 -10.42
CA THR A 186 -3.11 -0.78 -9.82
C THR A 186 -3.28 -1.99 -10.73
N LEU A 187 -3.21 -3.19 -10.16
CA LEU A 187 -3.55 -4.44 -10.84
C LEU A 187 -5.07 -4.47 -11.09
N LYS A 188 -5.47 -4.39 -12.36
CA LYS A 188 -6.88 -4.27 -12.74
C LYS A 188 -7.47 -5.63 -13.05
N GLY A 189 -8.60 -5.93 -12.40
CA GLY A 189 -9.37 -7.15 -12.62
C GLY A 189 -10.79 -6.87 -13.08
N GLU A 190 -11.46 -7.91 -13.48
CA GLU A 190 -12.86 -7.93 -13.79
C GLU A 190 -13.64 -8.56 -12.63
N GLY A 191 -14.75 -7.93 -12.23
CA GLY A 191 -15.60 -8.46 -11.17
C GLY A 191 -16.33 -9.73 -11.61
N VAL A 192 -16.16 -10.81 -10.86
CA VAL A 192 -16.85 -12.09 -11.11
C VAL A 192 -17.50 -12.61 -9.84
N MET A 193 -18.65 -13.33 -10.00
CA MET A 193 -19.30 -14.05 -8.91
C MET A 193 -19.07 -15.54 -9.09
N ILE A 194 -18.52 -16.20 -8.08
CA ILE A 194 -18.30 -17.66 -8.05
C ILE A 194 -18.85 -18.16 -6.73
N ASP A 195 -19.83 -19.08 -6.77
CA ASP A 195 -20.49 -19.64 -5.58
C ASP A 195 -20.95 -18.55 -4.59
N ASP A 196 -21.63 -17.51 -5.10
CA ASP A 196 -22.12 -16.35 -4.36
C ASP A 196 -21.03 -15.48 -3.69
N ILE A 197 -19.75 -15.69 -4.04
CA ILE A 197 -18.63 -14.90 -3.56
C ILE A 197 -18.12 -13.99 -4.69
N SER A 198 -17.98 -12.70 -4.40
CA SER A 198 -17.43 -11.74 -5.35
C SER A 198 -15.89 -11.80 -5.37
N TYR A 199 -15.31 -11.90 -6.57
CA TYR A 199 -13.86 -11.88 -6.81
C TYR A 199 -13.50 -10.83 -7.85
N GLN A 200 -12.20 -10.52 -7.93
CA GLN A 200 -11.56 -9.83 -9.04
C GLN A 200 -10.70 -10.86 -9.81
N GLU A 201 -11.13 -11.22 -11.02
CA GLU A 201 -10.35 -12.07 -11.93
C GLU A 201 -9.40 -11.17 -12.73
N ILE A 202 -8.11 -11.48 -12.70
CA ILE A 202 -7.11 -10.66 -13.39
C ILE A 202 -6.83 -11.25 -14.77
N PRO A 203 -7.11 -10.50 -15.86
CA PRO A 203 -6.77 -10.96 -17.21
C PRO A 203 -5.28 -11.23 -17.37
N GLN A 204 -4.91 -12.26 -18.12
CA GLN A 204 -3.50 -12.61 -18.34
C GLN A 204 -2.69 -11.46 -18.94
N ALA A 205 -3.29 -10.67 -19.82
CA ALA A 205 -2.64 -9.49 -20.40
C ALA A 205 -2.28 -8.45 -19.34
N GLU A 206 -3.15 -8.26 -18.34
CA GLU A 206 -2.89 -7.35 -17.22
C GLU A 206 -1.82 -7.87 -16.27
N LEU A 207 -1.83 -9.17 -15.96
CA LEU A 207 -0.74 -9.80 -15.21
C LEU A 207 0.61 -9.61 -15.90
N THR A 208 0.66 -9.84 -17.21
CA THR A 208 1.87 -9.63 -18.01
C THR A 208 2.31 -8.17 -17.95
N ARG A 209 1.40 -7.22 -18.15
CA ARG A 209 1.69 -5.77 -18.08
C ARG A 209 2.33 -5.38 -16.75
N VAL A 210 1.74 -5.83 -15.63
CA VAL A 210 2.23 -5.47 -14.29
C VAL A 210 3.55 -6.19 -13.98
N ARG A 211 3.70 -7.45 -14.36
CA ARG A 211 4.96 -8.20 -14.22
C ARG A 211 6.10 -7.53 -14.99
N ASP A 212 5.87 -7.16 -16.24
CA ASP A 212 6.85 -6.45 -17.08
C ASP A 212 7.24 -5.11 -16.48
N LEU A 213 6.27 -4.35 -15.92
CA LEU A 213 6.53 -3.11 -15.22
C LEU A 213 7.46 -3.33 -14.02
N ILE A 214 7.16 -4.33 -13.16
CA ILE A 214 7.98 -4.68 -11.99
C ILE A 214 9.38 -5.12 -12.42
N HIS A 215 9.48 -6.05 -13.36
CA HIS A 215 10.77 -6.58 -13.85
C HIS A 215 11.64 -5.49 -14.49
N SER A 216 11.02 -4.49 -15.13
CA SER A 216 11.76 -3.34 -15.67
C SER A 216 12.41 -2.49 -14.57
N GLN A 217 11.80 -2.46 -13.38
CA GLN A 217 12.30 -1.71 -12.22
C GLN A 217 13.42 -2.46 -11.47
N LEU A 218 13.50 -3.78 -11.61
CA LEU A 218 14.47 -4.62 -10.90
C LEU A 218 15.79 -4.84 -11.67
N LYS A 219 15.90 -4.32 -12.89
CA LYS A 219 17.13 -4.36 -13.71
C LYS A 219 18.06 -3.22 -13.37
#